data_aebbf1487da3bd11ba3ec1bd0e30f2c0
#
_entry.id   aebbf1487da3bd11ba3ec1bd0e30f2c0
#
_cell.length_a   1.000
_cell.length_b   1.000
_cell.length_c   1.000
_cell.angle_alpha   90.00
_cell.angle_beta   90.00
_cell.angle_gamma   90.00
#
_symmetry.space_group_name_H-M   'P 1'
#
loop_
_entity.id
_entity.type
_entity.pdbx_description
1 polymer ?
#
loop_
_entity_poly.entity_id
_entity_poly.type
_entity_poly.pdbx_seq_one_letter_code
_entity_poly.pdbx_strand_id
1 'polypeptide(L)'
;FSLIVDQSDLNLSGSFSNVFNYLYNSGTLAMNLNVKGERVLLEDLGSTTKAEKIENGEIFALPDNLKGDVRIALTKIEYGGHQYENLSGNMNIKNRKVRFSNLSLKNAGATVRGSLSIYEKQPEIFEFKTQLRSYNIDVKSAFKEWNNFYQDVILAKNISGRASLTLALNA
;
A
#
# COMPACT_ATOMS: atom_id res chain seq x y z
N PHE A 1 6.81 18.68 -7.03
CA PHE A 1 6.76 18.38 -8.48
C PHE A 1 5.64 17.39 -8.76
N SER A 2 5.11 17.43 -10.00
CA SER A 2 4.14 16.44 -10.49
C SER A 2 4.86 15.37 -11.28
N LEU A 3 4.45 14.15 -11.10
CA LEU A 3 4.92 12.99 -11.85
C LEU A 3 3.71 12.35 -12.53
N ILE A 4 3.79 12.14 -13.83
CA ILE A 4 2.82 11.35 -14.58
C ILE A 4 3.56 10.11 -15.06
N VAL A 5 3.04 8.94 -14.71
CA VAL A 5 3.56 7.64 -15.14
C VAL A 5 2.42 6.90 -15.82
N ASP A 6 2.52 6.76 -17.14
CA ASP A 6 1.46 6.18 -17.97
C ASP A 6 0.09 6.84 -17.72
N GLN A 7 -0.83 6.11 -17.10
CA GLN A 7 -2.17 6.59 -16.76
C GLN A 7 -2.31 7.05 -15.30
N SER A 8 -1.19 7.07 -14.55
CA SER A 8 -1.17 7.46 -13.14
C SER A 8 -0.69 8.90 -13.00
N ASP A 9 -1.41 9.70 -12.22
CA ASP A 9 -1.04 11.04 -11.84
C ASP A 9 -0.63 11.09 -10.37
N LEU A 10 0.58 11.54 -10.12
CA LEU A 10 1.11 11.69 -8.77
C LEU A 10 1.67 13.08 -8.56
N ASN A 11 1.24 13.73 -7.51
CA ASN A 11 1.79 14.98 -7.03
C ASN A 11 2.59 14.73 -5.75
N LEU A 12 3.89 14.99 -5.85
CA LEU A 12 4.85 14.79 -4.77
C LEU A 12 5.33 16.15 -4.27
N SER A 13 5.20 16.37 -2.97
CA SER A 13 5.73 17.56 -2.30
C SER A 13 6.40 17.18 -0.99
N GLY A 14 7.43 17.92 -0.61
CA GLY A 14 8.15 17.65 0.62
C GLY A 14 9.63 17.98 0.54
N SER A 15 10.42 17.34 1.38
CA SER A 15 11.84 17.60 1.51
C SER A 15 12.65 16.32 1.65
N PHE A 16 13.88 16.40 1.16
CA PHE A 16 14.92 15.43 1.43
C PHE A 16 16.05 16.12 2.19
N SER A 17 16.67 15.44 3.11
CA SER A 17 17.85 15.91 3.82
C SER A 17 18.94 14.85 3.85
N ASN A 18 20.18 15.31 4.04
CA ASN A 18 21.36 14.48 4.03
C ASN A 18 21.66 13.79 2.69
N VAL A 19 21.19 14.36 1.58
CA VAL A 19 21.30 13.77 0.23
C VAL A 19 22.76 13.53 -0.17
N PHE A 20 23.64 14.52 0.00
CA PHE A 20 25.06 14.38 -0.37
C PHE A 20 25.76 13.27 0.43
N ASN A 21 25.50 13.21 1.73
CA ASN A 21 26.09 12.18 2.57
C ASN A 21 25.56 10.78 2.22
N TYR A 22 24.27 10.68 1.84
CA TYR A 22 23.68 9.44 1.34
C TYR A 22 24.36 8.97 0.05
N LEU A 23 24.57 9.89 -0.91
CA LEU A 23 25.13 9.55 -2.22
C LEU A 23 26.63 9.21 -2.19
N TYR A 24 27.40 9.88 -1.32
CA TYR A 24 28.85 9.78 -1.36
C TYR A 24 29.48 9.08 -0.15
N ASN A 25 28.79 8.96 0.97
CA ASN A 25 29.35 8.47 2.23
C ASN A 25 28.48 7.40 2.92
N SER A 26 27.57 6.76 2.20
CA SER A 26 26.65 5.77 2.76
C SER A 26 25.84 6.27 3.98
N GLY A 27 25.58 7.56 4.03
CA GLY A 27 24.78 8.16 5.10
C GLY A 27 23.28 7.84 4.96
N THR A 28 22.53 8.12 6.00
CA THR A 28 21.06 7.92 5.97
C THR A 28 20.36 9.05 5.24
N LEU A 29 19.61 8.74 4.18
CA LEU A 29 18.69 9.66 3.54
C LEU A 29 17.46 9.87 4.42
N ALA A 30 17.15 11.12 4.73
CA ALA A 30 15.92 11.45 5.44
C ALA A 30 14.93 12.16 4.50
N MET A 31 13.66 11.79 4.59
CA MET A 31 12.60 12.37 3.75
C MET A 31 11.34 12.69 4.55
N ASN A 32 10.65 13.73 4.11
CA ASN A 32 9.30 14.05 4.58
C ASN A 32 8.47 14.43 3.35
N LEU A 33 7.54 13.57 2.97
CA LEU A 33 6.83 13.66 1.71
C LEU A 33 5.32 13.69 1.91
N ASN A 34 4.64 14.39 1.00
CA ASN A 34 3.21 14.26 0.79
C ASN A 34 3.00 13.74 -0.64
N VAL A 35 2.28 12.66 -0.76
CA VAL A 35 1.92 12.01 -2.01
C VAL A 35 0.42 12.14 -2.21
N LYS A 36 0.01 12.76 -3.30
CA LYS A 36 -1.39 12.90 -3.69
C LYS A 36 -1.57 12.40 -5.11
N GLY A 37 -2.73 11.84 -5.42
CA GLY A 37 -3.07 11.41 -6.78
C GLY A 37 -4.57 11.30 -6.95
N GLU A 38 -5.06 11.62 -8.14
CA GLU A 38 -6.49 11.46 -8.44
C GLU A 38 -6.78 10.07 -8.97
N ARG A 39 -5.91 9.54 -9.83
CA ARG A 39 -5.98 8.18 -10.36
C ARG A 39 -4.59 7.56 -10.36
N VAL A 40 -4.47 6.38 -9.77
CA VAL A 40 -3.21 5.64 -9.68
C VAL A 40 -3.44 4.19 -10.06
N LEU A 41 -2.74 3.72 -11.08
CA LEU A 41 -2.63 2.30 -11.40
C LEU A 41 -1.38 1.77 -10.70
N LEU A 42 -1.54 0.85 -9.76
CA LEU A 42 -0.39 0.33 -9.00
C LEU A 42 0.55 -0.49 -9.88
N GLU A 43 0.03 -1.09 -10.94
CA GLU A 43 0.83 -1.81 -11.94
C GLU A 43 1.83 -0.87 -12.65
N ASP A 44 1.42 0.39 -12.93
CA ASP A 44 2.31 1.37 -13.56
C ASP A 44 3.51 1.70 -12.67
N LEU A 45 3.30 1.77 -11.35
CA LEU A 45 4.36 2.09 -10.39
C LEU A 45 5.35 0.94 -10.23
N GLY A 46 4.93 -0.30 -10.41
CA GLY A 46 5.78 -1.49 -10.38
C GLY A 46 6.60 -1.67 -11.67
N SER A 47 6.10 -1.17 -12.80
CA SER A 47 6.76 -1.33 -14.11
C SER A 47 7.91 -0.36 -14.36
N THR A 48 8.06 0.70 -13.56
CA THR A 48 9.19 1.63 -13.65
C THR A 48 10.52 1.04 -13.17
N THR A 49 10.49 0.03 -12.34
CA THR A 49 11.56 -0.93 -12.31
C THR A 49 11.28 -1.92 -13.43
N LYS A 50 11.93 -1.79 -14.61
CA LYS A 50 12.18 -2.98 -15.40
C LYS A 50 12.71 -4.00 -14.41
N ALA A 51 11.88 -4.96 -14.05
CA ALA A 51 12.38 -6.22 -13.61
C ALA A 51 13.15 -6.76 -14.82
N GLU A 52 14.38 -6.31 -15.03
CA GLU A 52 15.40 -7.15 -15.62
C GLU A 52 15.20 -8.42 -14.82
N LYS A 53 14.79 -9.48 -15.52
CA LYS A 53 14.63 -10.80 -14.95
C LYS A 53 15.65 -10.93 -13.84
N ILE A 54 15.19 -11.15 -12.60
CA ILE A 54 16.06 -11.41 -11.46
C ILE A 54 16.73 -12.75 -11.77
N GLU A 55 17.69 -12.73 -12.68
CA GLU A 55 18.45 -13.93 -13.08
C GLU A 55 19.49 -14.30 -12.02
N ASN A 56 19.68 -13.45 -11.02
CA ASN A 56 20.72 -13.62 -10.00
C ASN A 56 20.21 -13.49 -8.57
N GLY A 57 18.96 -13.85 -8.28
CA GLY A 57 18.50 -13.94 -6.89
C GLY A 57 18.69 -12.64 -6.09
N GLU A 58 18.45 -11.49 -6.71
CA GLU A 58 18.46 -10.22 -5.99
C GLU A 58 17.38 -10.23 -4.91
N ILE A 59 17.84 -10.17 -3.70
CA ILE A 59 17.05 -10.25 -2.48
C ILE A 59 16.32 -8.93 -2.32
N PHE A 60 14.99 -8.96 -2.28
CA PHE A 60 14.24 -7.78 -1.87
C PHE A 60 14.61 -7.45 -0.40
N ALA A 61 15.19 -6.30 -0.19
CA ALA A 61 15.58 -5.83 1.14
C ALA A 61 15.01 -4.44 1.40
N LEU A 62 14.54 -4.20 2.62
CA LEU A 62 14.18 -2.86 3.04
C LEU A 62 15.46 -2.06 3.33
N PRO A 63 15.62 -0.85 2.75
CA PRO A 63 16.83 -0.06 2.97
C PRO A 63 16.96 0.35 4.43
N ASP A 64 18.11 0.12 5.02
CA ASP A 64 18.45 0.50 6.39
C ASP A 64 18.91 1.96 6.50
N ASN A 65 19.43 2.50 5.40
CA ASN A 65 19.91 3.88 5.27
C ASN A 65 18.82 4.85 4.74
N LEU A 66 17.56 4.48 4.84
CA LEU A 66 16.41 5.32 4.51
C LEU A 66 15.54 5.52 5.75
N LYS A 67 15.18 6.78 6.03
CA LYS A 67 14.20 7.11 7.05
C LYS A 67 13.26 8.22 6.57
N GLY A 68 12.00 8.17 6.97
CA GLY A 68 11.09 9.26 6.61
C GLY A 68 9.67 9.02 6.97
N ASP A 69 8.94 10.11 6.82
CA ASP A 69 7.49 10.16 6.98
C ASP A 69 6.87 10.54 5.64
N VAL A 70 5.88 9.76 5.22
CA VAL A 70 5.15 9.98 3.99
C VAL A 70 3.66 10.03 4.29
N ARG A 71 3.01 11.14 3.96
CA ARG A 71 1.55 11.24 3.98
C ARG A 71 1.01 10.89 2.61
N ILE A 72 0.01 10.02 2.57
CA ILE A 72 -0.57 9.52 1.33
C ILE A 72 -2.04 9.88 1.29
N ALA A 73 -2.49 10.40 0.14
CA ALA A 73 -3.88 10.69 -0.15
C ALA A 73 -4.14 10.45 -1.64
N LEU A 74 -4.75 9.31 -1.97
CA LEU A 74 -5.06 8.90 -3.35
C LEU A 74 -6.57 8.73 -3.49
N THR A 75 -7.15 9.32 -4.53
CA THR A 75 -8.61 9.32 -4.72
C THR A 75 -9.10 8.01 -5.32
N LYS A 76 -8.46 7.54 -6.39
CA LYS A 76 -8.76 6.26 -7.05
C LYS A 76 -7.49 5.46 -7.23
N ILE A 77 -7.55 4.20 -6.89
CA ILE A 77 -6.46 3.25 -7.09
C ILE A 77 -7.02 2.04 -7.82
N GLU A 78 -6.32 1.58 -8.81
CA GLU A 78 -6.63 0.36 -9.55
C GLU A 78 -5.49 -0.63 -9.33
N TYR A 79 -5.83 -1.87 -8.98
CA TYR A 79 -4.87 -2.97 -8.80
C TYR A 79 -5.54 -4.33 -9.00
N GLY A 80 -4.96 -5.16 -9.85
CA GLY A 80 -5.46 -6.52 -10.12
C GLY A 80 -6.89 -6.55 -10.64
N GLY A 81 -7.33 -5.52 -11.39
CA GLY A 81 -8.69 -5.38 -11.87
C GLY A 81 -9.71 -4.90 -10.83
N HIS A 82 -9.27 -4.61 -9.62
CA HIS A 82 -10.11 -4.07 -8.54
C HIS A 82 -9.91 -2.56 -8.38
N GLN A 83 -10.99 -1.88 -7.99
CA GLN A 83 -10.97 -0.45 -7.71
C GLN A 83 -11.04 -0.20 -6.20
N TYR A 84 -10.17 0.69 -5.76
CA TYR A 84 -10.11 1.18 -4.39
C TYR A 84 -10.24 2.70 -4.43
N GLU A 85 -10.87 3.27 -3.41
CA GLU A 85 -11.11 4.71 -3.33
C GLU A 85 -10.63 5.29 -2.01
N ASN A 86 -10.22 6.55 -2.06
CA ASN A 86 -9.91 7.36 -0.89
C ASN A 86 -8.89 6.70 0.05
N LEU A 87 -7.82 6.14 -0.53
CA LEU A 87 -6.68 5.69 0.26
C LEU A 87 -6.03 6.87 0.94
N SER A 88 -5.95 6.83 2.24
CA SER A 88 -5.21 7.80 3.03
C SER A 88 -4.48 7.14 4.18
N GLY A 89 -3.39 7.75 4.63
CA GLY A 89 -2.63 7.26 5.77
C GLY A 89 -1.26 7.92 5.89
N ASN A 90 -0.56 7.53 6.94
CA ASN A 90 0.81 7.95 7.19
C ASN A 90 1.72 6.74 7.13
N MET A 91 2.75 6.80 6.31
CA MET A 91 3.79 5.79 6.23
C MET A 91 5.06 6.33 6.90
N ASN A 92 5.61 5.56 7.81
CA ASN A 92 6.91 5.82 8.41
C ASN A 92 7.87 4.71 7.99
N ILE A 93 9.05 5.11 7.54
CA ILE A 93 10.14 4.22 7.13
C ILE A 93 11.31 4.48 8.03
N LYS A 94 11.81 3.45 8.70
CA LYS A 94 13.00 3.55 9.55
C LYS A 94 13.51 2.17 9.94
N ASN A 95 14.85 1.98 9.91
CA ASN A 95 15.51 0.78 10.41
C ASN A 95 14.89 -0.50 9.82
N ARG A 96 14.84 -0.60 8.50
CA ARG A 96 14.28 -1.75 7.77
C ARG A 96 12.82 -2.08 8.17
N LYS A 97 12.10 -1.06 8.59
CA LYS A 97 10.68 -1.16 8.95
C LYS A 97 9.87 -0.13 8.19
N VAL A 98 8.78 -0.60 7.62
CA VAL A 98 7.74 0.25 7.04
C VAL A 98 6.48 0.09 7.88
N ARG A 99 5.92 1.19 8.35
CA ARG A 99 4.69 1.21 9.13
C ARG A 99 3.69 2.16 8.49
N PHE A 100 2.54 1.62 8.12
CA PHE A 100 1.36 2.38 7.78
C PHE A 100 0.47 2.55 9.01
N SER A 101 0.12 3.77 9.33
CA SER A 101 -0.82 4.12 10.40
C SER A 101 -1.93 5.02 9.87
N ASN A 102 -3.05 5.05 10.58
CA ASN A 102 -4.24 5.80 10.18
C ASN A 102 -4.69 5.45 8.73
N LEU A 103 -4.43 4.21 8.34
CA LEU A 103 -4.86 3.71 7.04
C LEU A 103 -6.38 3.79 6.94
N SER A 104 -6.86 4.36 5.86
CA SER A 104 -8.27 4.36 5.49
C SER A 104 -8.38 4.18 3.99
N LEU A 105 -9.25 3.28 3.57
CA LEU A 105 -9.52 3.08 2.15
C LEU A 105 -10.94 2.56 1.96
N LYS A 106 -11.56 2.80 0.80
CA LYS A 106 -12.85 2.24 0.43
C LYS A 106 -12.70 1.17 -0.63
N ASN A 107 -13.46 0.09 -0.48
CA ASN A 107 -13.62 -0.94 -1.50
C ASN A 107 -14.99 -1.61 -1.33
N ALA A 108 -15.68 -1.94 -2.42
CA ALA A 108 -16.98 -2.59 -2.41
C ALA A 108 -18.01 -1.88 -1.50
N GLY A 109 -18.02 -0.55 -1.47
CA GLY A 109 -18.91 0.25 -0.63
C GLY A 109 -18.58 0.27 0.87
N ALA A 110 -17.56 -0.44 1.30
CA ALA A 110 -17.10 -0.47 2.70
C ALA A 110 -15.87 0.42 2.91
N THR A 111 -15.72 0.94 4.12
CA THR A 111 -14.50 1.64 4.54
C THR A 111 -13.67 0.72 5.43
N VAL A 112 -12.46 0.42 5.01
CA VAL A 112 -11.45 -0.30 5.80
C VAL A 112 -10.54 0.70 6.49
N ARG A 113 -10.28 0.52 7.78
CA ARG A 113 -9.38 1.35 8.57
C ARG A 113 -8.43 0.50 9.39
N GLY A 114 -7.22 1.02 9.63
CA GLY A 114 -6.30 0.31 10.52
C GLY A 114 -4.83 0.68 10.36
N SER A 115 -3.99 -0.31 10.53
CA SER A 115 -2.54 -0.17 10.42
C SER A 115 -1.91 -1.44 9.86
N LEU A 116 -0.78 -1.27 9.20
CA LEU A 116 0.06 -2.34 8.67
C LEU A 116 1.51 -2.03 9.00
N SER A 117 2.29 -3.00 9.38
CA SER A 117 3.75 -2.86 9.44
C SER A 117 4.44 -4.08 8.87
N ILE A 118 5.54 -3.81 8.18
CA ILE A 118 6.45 -4.79 7.60
C ILE A 118 7.81 -4.50 8.21
N TYR A 119 8.44 -5.50 8.77
CA TYR A 119 9.77 -5.40 9.35
C TYR A 119 10.64 -6.54 8.81
N GLU A 120 11.76 -6.19 8.23
CA GLU A 120 12.75 -7.16 7.81
C GLU A 120 13.66 -7.47 8.99
N LYS A 121 13.43 -8.61 9.61
CA LYS A 121 14.15 -9.07 10.80
C LYS A 121 15.58 -9.56 10.45
N GLN A 122 15.68 -10.26 9.35
CA GLN A 122 16.92 -10.74 8.73
C GLN A 122 16.71 -10.66 7.20
N PRO A 123 17.77 -10.71 6.39
CA PRO A 123 17.63 -10.78 4.94
C PRO A 123 16.59 -11.82 4.54
N GLU A 124 15.61 -11.43 3.72
CA GLU A 124 14.48 -12.26 3.23
C GLU A 124 13.47 -12.74 4.29
N ILE A 125 13.67 -12.46 5.58
CA ILE A 125 12.73 -12.82 6.64
C ILE A 125 11.98 -11.59 7.10
N PHE A 126 10.68 -11.56 6.80
CA PHE A 126 9.80 -10.45 7.11
C PHE A 126 8.78 -10.81 8.19
N GLU A 127 8.61 -9.92 9.12
CA GLU A 127 7.49 -9.93 10.07
C GLU A 127 6.40 -8.97 9.57
N PHE A 128 5.17 -9.47 9.52
CA PHE A 128 3.99 -8.70 9.16
C PHE A 128 3.09 -8.53 10.37
N LYS A 129 2.68 -7.30 10.66
CA LYS A 129 1.64 -7.03 11.65
C LYS A 129 0.57 -6.16 11.02
N THR A 130 -0.67 -6.61 11.08
CA THR A 130 -1.78 -5.82 10.59
C THR A 130 -2.95 -5.85 11.56
N GLN A 131 -3.64 -4.74 11.65
CA GLN A 131 -4.92 -4.59 12.32
C GLN A 131 -5.84 -3.78 11.43
N LEU A 132 -6.84 -4.43 10.87
CA LEU A 132 -7.80 -3.82 9.96
C LEU A 132 -9.21 -4.02 10.52
N ARG A 133 -10.04 -3.01 10.35
CA ARG A 133 -11.47 -3.05 10.70
C ARG A 133 -12.28 -2.47 9.56
N SER A 134 -13.36 -3.13 9.24
CA SER A 134 -14.34 -2.61 8.31
C SER A 134 -15.74 -2.79 8.92
N TYR A 135 -16.53 -1.76 8.79
CA TYR A 135 -17.90 -1.76 9.30
C TYR A 135 -18.88 -1.53 8.15
N ASN A 136 -20.05 -2.12 8.31
CA ASN A 136 -21.18 -1.86 7.43
C ASN A 136 -20.91 -2.28 5.98
N ILE A 137 -20.15 -3.35 5.81
CA ILE A 137 -19.84 -3.95 4.50
C ILE A 137 -21.15 -4.41 3.88
N ASP A 138 -21.50 -3.92 2.68
CA ASP A 138 -22.57 -4.51 1.89
C ASP A 138 -22.09 -5.87 1.34
N VAL A 139 -22.65 -6.95 1.89
CA VAL A 139 -22.15 -8.30 1.60
C VAL A 139 -22.35 -8.66 0.13
N LYS A 140 -23.46 -8.24 -0.46
CA LYS A 140 -23.74 -8.48 -1.89
C LYS A 140 -22.73 -7.77 -2.78
N SER A 141 -22.39 -6.53 -2.48
CA SER A 141 -21.39 -5.76 -3.20
C SER A 141 -20.00 -6.35 -3.05
N ALA A 142 -19.63 -6.80 -1.85
CA ALA A 142 -18.36 -7.47 -1.62
C ALA A 142 -18.24 -8.78 -2.42
N PHE A 143 -19.28 -9.60 -2.45
CA PHE A 143 -19.28 -10.83 -3.25
C PHE A 143 -19.19 -10.55 -4.76
N LYS A 144 -19.81 -9.49 -5.25
CA LYS A 144 -19.69 -9.08 -6.66
C LYS A 144 -18.27 -8.63 -6.99
N GLU A 145 -17.71 -7.73 -6.18
CA GLU A 145 -16.38 -7.16 -6.37
C GLU A 145 -15.29 -8.23 -6.39
N TRP A 146 -15.40 -9.20 -5.48
CA TRP A 146 -14.42 -10.27 -5.33
C TRP A 146 -14.81 -11.57 -6.01
N ASN A 147 -15.63 -11.52 -7.08
CA ASN A 147 -16.05 -12.66 -7.86
C ASN A 147 -16.48 -13.85 -6.99
N ASN A 148 -17.43 -13.62 -6.08
CA ASN A 148 -17.91 -14.58 -5.08
C ASN A 148 -16.78 -15.23 -4.23
N PHE A 149 -15.67 -14.54 -4.05
CA PHE A 149 -14.44 -15.08 -3.40
C PHE A 149 -13.94 -16.37 -4.03
N TYR A 150 -14.04 -16.45 -5.37
CA TYR A 150 -13.61 -17.60 -6.19
C TYR A 150 -14.25 -18.92 -5.79
N GLN A 151 -15.51 -18.90 -5.34
CA GLN A 151 -16.29 -20.08 -4.99
C GLN A 151 -17.71 -19.97 -5.56
N ASP A 152 -18.40 -21.13 -5.77
CA ASP A 152 -19.69 -21.24 -6.44
C ASP A 152 -20.85 -21.63 -5.50
N VAL A 153 -20.58 -21.85 -4.23
CA VAL A 153 -21.58 -22.31 -3.26
C VAL A 153 -22.51 -21.18 -2.83
N ILE A 154 -21.95 -20.03 -2.52
CA ILE A 154 -22.70 -18.83 -2.13
C ILE A 154 -22.44 -17.75 -3.17
N LEU A 155 -23.48 -17.33 -3.86
CA LEU A 155 -23.36 -16.34 -4.93
C LEU A 155 -23.91 -14.99 -4.49
N ALA A 156 -23.37 -13.91 -5.02
CA ALA A 156 -23.82 -12.53 -4.78
C ALA A 156 -25.33 -12.34 -5.01
N LYS A 157 -25.94 -13.11 -5.92
CA LYS A 157 -27.39 -13.06 -6.19
C LYS A 157 -28.24 -13.64 -5.07
N ASN A 158 -27.66 -14.53 -4.25
CA ASN A 158 -28.38 -15.30 -3.21
C ASN A 158 -28.10 -14.75 -1.80
N ILE A 159 -27.29 -13.70 -1.68
CA ILE A 159 -26.88 -13.13 -0.39
C ILE A 159 -27.21 -11.64 -0.31
N SER A 160 -27.59 -11.21 0.88
CA SER A 160 -27.79 -9.78 1.19
C SER A 160 -27.53 -9.55 2.68
N GLY A 161 -27.38 -8.30 3.05
CA GLY A 161 -27.15 -7.90 4.43
C GLY A 161 -25.88 -7.09 4.60
N ARG A 162 -25.57 -6.79 5.85
CA ARG A 162 -24.39 -6.03 6.23
C ARG A 162 -23.52 -6.80 7.21
N ALA A 163 -22.24 -6.67 7.07
CA ALA A 163 -21.25 -7.32 7.94
C ALA A 163 -20.24 -6.31 8.49
N SER A 164 -19.56 -6.70 9.53
CA SER A 164 -18.35 -6.04 10.03
C SER A 164 -17.23 -7.06 10.11
N LEU A 165 -16.02 -6.64 9.78
CA LEU A 165 -14.84 -7.48 9.79
C LEU A 165 -13.77 -6.83 10.66
N THR A 166 -13.13 -7.63 11.51
CA THR A 166 -11.89 -7.26 12.18
C THR A 166 -10.84 -8.32 11.84
N LEU A 167 -9.72 -7.88 11.30
CA LEU A 167 -8.57 -8.73 10.98
C LEU A 167 -7.39 -8.28 11.84
N ALA A 168 -6.80 -9.20 12.56
CA ALA A 168 -5.52 -9.02 13.22
C ALA A 168 -4.61 -10.18 12.82
N LEU A 169 -3.47 -9.86 12.21
CA LEU A 169 -2.48 -10.82 11.78
C LEU A 169 -1.12 -10.43 12.36
N ASN A 170 -0.39 -11.42 12.84
CA ASN A 170 1.00 -11.31 13.24
C ASN A 170 1.73 -12.57 12.73
N ALA A 171 2.54 -12.42 11.71
CA ALA A 171 3.23 -13.49 11.04
C ALA A 171 4.71 -13.14 10.81
#